data_c0bbdfc12727d32b1760817c3ba1892c
#
_entry.id   c0bbdfc12727d32b1760817c3ba1892c
#
_cell.length_a   1.000
_cell.length_b   1.000
_cell.length_c   1.000
_cell.angle_alpha   90.00
_cell.angle_beta   90.00
_cell.angle_gamma   90.00
#
_symmetry.space_group_name_H-M   'P 1'
#
loop_
_entity.id
_entity.type
_entity.pdbx_description
1 polymer ?
#
loop_
_entity_poly.entity_id
_entity_poly.type
_entity_poly.pdbx_seq_one_letter_code
_entity_poly.pdbx_strand_id
1 'polypeptide(L)'
;MEKTGTNFQVTSLGPIVTRTATTDDGRRIELRDTLQLTGAEISINSYGPNEFTPFVHAHKLNEEIYFILKGEGVFKVDDDEFAVNEGDMIRVNPAGARAIKAGNDGMTYMCIQVEANSLHQATADDGILIEDNAASWM
;
A
#
# COMPACT_ATOMS: atom_id res chain seq x y z
N MET A 1 -2.09 12.65 14.30
CA MET A 1 -3.40 13.34 14.46
C MET A 1 -4.49 12.35 14.11
N GLU A 2 -5.46 12.25 14.97
CA GLU A 2 -6.65 11.43 14.73
C GLU A 2 -7.85 12.37 14.66
N LYS A 3 -8.68 12.22 13.64
CA LYS A 3 -9.90 12.99 13.48
C LYS A 3 -10.98 12.13 12.82
N THR A 4 -12.18 12.16 13.37
CA THR A 4 -13.31 11.42 12.87
C THR A 4 -14.50 12.34 12.66
N GLY A 5 -15.17 12.23 11.55
CA GLY A 5 -16.45 12.88 11.25
C GLY A 5 -17.46 11.85 10.73
N THR A 6 -18.64 12.32 10.34
CA THR A 6 -19.71 11.43 9.87
C THR A 6 -19.29 10.57 8.67
N ASN A 7 -18.52 11.16 7.74
CA ASN A 7 -18.16 10.50 6.49
C ASN A 7 -16.65 10.37 6.27
N PHE A 8 -15.83 10.55 7.32
CA PHE A 8 -14.38 10.44 7.18
C PHE A 8 -13.69 10.03 8.47
N GLN A 9 -12.51 9.44 8.32
CA GLN A 9 -11.52 9.23 9.35
C GLN A 9 -10.15 9.75 8.89
N VAL A 10 -9.40 10.35 9.81
CA VAL A 10 -8.02 10.78 9.58
C VAL A 10 -7.11 10.12 10.61
N THR A 11 -6.04 9.51 10.14
CA THR A 11 -4.91 9.09 10.98
C THR A 11 -3.62 9.63 10.39
N SER A 12 -2.66 9.96 11.24
CA SER A 12 -1.35 10.43 10.79
C SER A 12 -0.27 9.47 11.25
N LEU A 13 0.52 9.00 10.30
CA LEU A 13 1.67 8.12 10.54
C LEU A 13 2.98 8.88 10.66
N GLY A 14 2.95 10.23 10.51
CA GLY A 14 4.15 11.04 10.37
C GLY A 14 4.86 10.79 9.04
N PRO A 15 6.11 11.23 8.90
CA PRO A 15 6.87 11.09 7.65
C PRO A 15 7.16 9.63 7.32
N ILE A 16 6.38 9.05 6.42
CA ILE A 16 6.48 7.63 6.04
C ILE A 16 7.85 7.32 5.45
N VAL A 17 8.37 8.22 4.62
CA VAL A 17 9.65 8.03 3.91
C VAL A 17 10.87 7.99 4.83
N THR A 18 10.76 8.46 6.06
CA THR A 18 11.84 8.45 7.04
C THR A 18 11.75 7.26 8.02
N ARG A 19 10.72 6.45 7.91
CA ARG A 19 10.58 5.26 8.77
C ARG A 19 11.67 4.26 8.45
N THR A 20 12.23 3.68 9.48
CA THR A 20 13.24 2.63 9.36
C THR A 20 12.75 1.37 10.07
N ALA A 21 13.06 0.22 9.52
CA ALA A 21 12.72 -1.07 10.12
C ALA A 21 13.74 -1.44 11.21
N THR A 22 13.74 -0.73 12.30
CA THR A 22 14.69 -0.97 13.39
C THR A 22 14.15 -1.86 14.49
N THR A 23 12.82 -2.02 14.56
CA THR A 23 12.14 -2.85 15.56
C THR A 23 10.91 -3.49 14.93
N ASP A 24 10.35 -4.49 15.59
CA ASP A 24 9.08 -5.10 15.15
C ASP A 24 7.93 -4.09 15.20
N ASP A 25 7.99 -3.13 16.11
CA ASP A 25 7.03 -2.04 16.22
C ASP A 25 7.22 -1.02 15.11
N GLY A 26 6.23 -0.90 14.21
CA GLY A 26 6.23 0.05 13.12
C GLY A 26 6.87 -0.45 11.82
N ARG A 27 7.36 -1.69 11.77
CA ARG A 27 7.81 -2.31 10.54
C ARG A 27 6.67 -2.51 9.55
N ARG A 28 5.50 -2.93 10.06
CA ARG A 28 4.27 -3.05 9.28
C ARG A 28 3.14 -2.34 9.99
N ILE A 29 2.43 -1.49 9.28
CA ILE A 29 1.23 -0.80 9.75
C ILE A 29 0.10 -1.16 8.81
N GLU A 30 -1.01 -1.63 9.38
CA GLU A 30 -2.23 -1.95 8.65
C GLU A 30 -3.28 -0.89 8.92
N LEU A 31 -3.94 -0.40 7.87
CA LEU A 31 -4.82 0.77 7.95
C LEU A 31 -6.30 0.44 7.82
N ARG A 32 -6.68 -0.79 7.45
CA ARG A 32 -8.08 -1.16 7.28
C ARG A 32 -8.92 -0.82 8.53
N ASP A 33 -8.50 -1.31 9.67
CA ASP A 33 -9.25 -1.13 10.91
C ASP A 33 -9.17 0.31 11.42
N THR A 34 -8.00 0.93 11.37
CA THR A 34 -7.80 2.33 11.79
C THR A 34 -8.63 3.32 10.99
N LEU A 35 -8.72 3.12 9.67
CA LEU A 35 -9.49 3.97 8.77
C LEU A 35 -10.90 3.43 8.50
N GLN A 36 -11.25 2.27 9.05
CA GLN A 36 -12.52 1.59 8.82
C GLN A 36 -12.80 1.37 7.31
N LEU A 37 -11.76 0.93 6.59
CA LEU A 37 -11.88 0.64 5.16
C LEU A 37 -12.76 -0.59 4.94
N THR A 38 -13.62 -0.53 3.94
CA THR A 38 -14.55 -1.62 3.61
C THR A 38 -14.18 -2.36 2.33
N GLY A 39 -13.40 -1.75 1.46
CA GLY A 39 -13.06 -2.30 0.14
C GLY A 39 -11.57 -2.53 -0.10
N ALA A 40 -10.73 -2.19 0.86
CA ALA A 40 -9.28 -2.35 0.72
C ALA A 40 -8.61 -2.64 2.06
N GLU A 41 -7.46 -3.31 2.03
CA GLU A 41 -6.46 -3.27 3.09
C GLU A 41 -5.25 -2.51 2.57
N ILE A 42 -4.76 -1.55 3.33
CA ILE A 42 -3.56 -0.80 3.01
C ILE A 42 -2.54 -1.03 4.09
N SER A 43 -1.32 -1.41 3.72
CA SER A 43 -0.22 -1.54 4.67
C SER A 43 0.98 -0.71 4.24
N ILE A 44 1.69 -0.18 5.24
CA ILE A 44 2.99 0.45 5.07
C ILE A 44 4.02 -0.49 5.68
N ASN A 45 5.02 -0.86 4.90
CA ASN A 45 6.02 -1.85 5.26
C ASN A 45 7.41 -1.24 5.13
N SER A 46 8.22 -1.37 6.18
CA SER A 46 9.60 -0.89 6.20
C SER A 46 10.53 -2.07 6.46
N TYR A 47 11.41 -2.33 5.51
CA TYR A 47 12.45 -3.36 5.59
C TYR A 47 13.81 -2.71 5.79
N GLY A 48 14.58 -3.25 6.72
CA GLY A 48 15.98 -2.89 6.88
C GLY A 48 16.86 -3.46 5.76
N PRO A 49 18.18 -3.20 5.81
CA PRO A 49 19.11 -3.69 4.78
C PRO A 49 18.98 -5.19 4.55
N ASN A 50 18.76 -5.57 3.31
CA ASN A 50 18.67 -6.96 2.83
C ASN A 50 17.57 -7.81 3.49
N GLU A 51 16.65 -7.23 4.22
CA GLU A 51 15.49 -7.95 4.73
C GLU A 51 14.55 -8.34 3.59
N PHE A 52 13.86 -9.43 3.77
CA PHE A 52 12.97 -9.98 2.75
C PHE A 52 11.75 -10.65 3.37
N THR A 53 10.70 -10.79 2.57
CA THR A 53 9.54 -11.60 2.94
C THR A 53 9.98 -13.07 3.05
N PRO A 54 9.82 -13.72 4.21
CA PRO A 54 10.38 -15.07 4.43
C PRO A 54 9.57 -16.20 3.76
N PHE A 55 8.58 -15.85 2.94
CA PHE A 55 7.73 -16.79 2.23
C PHE A 55 7.30 -16.21 0.88
N VAL A 56 6.95 -17.08 -0.04
CA VAL A 56 6.28 -16.72 -1.29
C VAL A 56 4.81 -17.01 -1.12
N HIS A 57 3.93 -16.07 -1.47
CA HIS A 57 2.49 -16.26 -1.31
C HIS A 57 1.71 -15.75 -2.53
N ALA A 58 0.48 -16.19 -2.65
CA ALA A 58 -0.51 -15.75 -3.61
C ALA A 58 -1.84 -15.52 -2.88
N HIS A 59 -2.78 -14.89 -3.56
CA HIS A 59 -4.13 -14.67 -3.04
C HIS A 59 -5.16 -15.44 -3.84
N LYS A 60 -6.31 -15.72 -3.23
CA LYS A 60 -7.43 -16.37 -3.91
C LYS A 60 -8.24 -15.38 -4.74
N LEU A 61 -8.53 -14.21 -4.18
CA LEU A 61 -9.45 -13.23 -4.75
C LEU A 61 -8.81 -11.86 -4.97
N ASN A 62 -7.82 -11.48 -4.16
CA ASN A 62 -7.33 -10.12 -4.11
C ASN A 62 -6.14 -9.90 -5.02
N GLU A 63 -6.16 -8.81 -5.77
CA GLU A 63 -4.96 -8.23 -6.38
C GLU A 63 -4.27 -7.32 -5.37
N GLU A 64 -2.98 -7.11 -5.57
CA GLU A 64 -2.20 -6.19 -4.75
C GLU A 64 -1.47 -5.18 -5.61
N ILE A 65 -1.41 -3.94 -5.13
CA ILE A 65 -0.63 -2.87 -5.75
C ILE A 65 0.45 -2.46 -4.76
N TYR A 66 1.71 -2.53 -5.18
CA TYR A 66 2.87 -2.14 -4.40
C TYR A 66 3.40 -0.81 -4.90
N PHE A 67 3.65 0.13 -3.99
CA PHE A 67 4.30 1.40 -4.27
C PHE A 67 5.62 1.45 -3.52
N ILE A 68 6.73 1.55 -4.22
CA ILE A 68 8.04 1.72 -3.59
C ILE A 68 8.20 3.19 -3.20
N LEU A 69 8.09 3.47 -1.91
CA LEU A 69 8.10 4.83 -1.37
C LEU A 69 9.51 5.33 -1.09
N LYS A 70 10.45 4.43 -0.79
CA LYS A 70 11.83 4.76 -0.49
C LYS A 70 12.71 3.52 -0.67
N GLY A 71 13.94 3.74 -1.14
CA GLY A 71 14.92 2.67 -1.27
C GLY A 71 14.76 1.88 -2.56
N GLU A 72 15.41 0.73 -2.58
CA GLU A 72 15.45 -0.18 -3.72
C GLU A 72 15.43 -1.63 -3.25
N GLY A 73 15.17 -2.52 -4.18
CA GLY A 73 15.18 -3.94 -3.86
C GLY A 73 14.94 -4.82 -5.08
N VAL A 74 14.52 -6.04 -4.80
CA VAL A 74 14.15 -7.03 -5.81
C VAL A 74 12.74 -7.52 -5.52
N PHE A 75 11.93 -7.58 -6.56
CA PHE A 75 10.59 -8.13 -6.50
C PHE A 75 10.53 -9.43 -7.31
N LYS A 76 9.85 -10.42 -6.77
CA LYS A 76 9.63 -11.70 -7.42
C LYS A 76 8.13 -11.89 -7.67
N VAL A 77 7.79 -12.29 -8.88
CA VAL A 77 6.45 -12.80 -9.22
C VAL A 77 6.64 -14.06 -10.06
N ASP A 78 6.14 -15.18 -9.61
CA ASP A 78 6.32 -16.50 -10.25
C ASP A 78 7.80 -16.79 -10.47
N ASP A 79 8.23 -16.98 -11.72
CA ASP A 79 9.63 -17.25 -12.08
C ASP A 79 10.43 -15.99 -12.40
N ASP A 80 9.78 -14.83 -12.45
CA ASP A 80 10.43 -13.57 -12.77
C ASP A 80 10.94 -12.86 -11.50
N GLU A 81 12.17 -12.39 -11.56
CA GLU A 81 12.76 -11.51 -10.55
C GLU A 81 13.26 -10.24 -11.25
N PHE A 82 12.95 -9.10 -10.65
CA PHE A 82 13.32 -7.80 -11.23
C PHE A 82 13.61 -6.77 -10.15
N ALA A 83 14.51 -5.84 -10.48
CA ALA A 83 14.85 -4.72 -9.62
C ALA A 83 13.67 -3.75 -9.51
N VAL A 84 13.49 -3.19 -8.31
CA VAL A 84 12.51 -2.12 -8.04
C VAL A 84 13.19 -0.96 -7.33
N ASN A 85 12.75 0.24 -7.63
CA ASN A 85 13.31 1.49 -7.11
C ASN A 85 12.20 2.41 -6.61
N GLU A 86 12.57 3.45 -5.88
CA GLU A 86 11.67 4.50 -5.46
C GLU A 86 10.85 5.05 -6.64
N GLY A 87 9.54 5.11 -6.47
CA GLY A 87 8.59 5.54 -7.49
C GLY A 87 8.01 4.41 -8.35
N ASP A 88 8.56 3.20 -8.26
CA ASP A 88 7.99 2.07 -8.99
C ASP A 88 6.68 1.61 -8.37
N MET A 89 5.77 1.22 -9.23
CA MET A 89 4.47 0.66 -8.87
C MET A 89 4.28 -0.70 -9.54
N ILE A 90 3.91 -1.70 -8.76
CA ILE A 90 3.75 -3.06 -9.23
C ILE A 90 2.34 -3.53 -8.91
N ARG A 91 1.59 -4.00 -9.91
CA ARG A 91 0.35 -4.73 -9.68
C ARG A 91 0.60 -6.22 -9.83
N VAL A 92 0.13 -6.99 -8.88
CA VAL A 92 0.20 -8.45 -8.91
C VAL A 92 -1.21 -9.01 -8.89
N ASN A 93 -1.54 -9.84 -9.89
CA ASN A 93 -2.79 -10.58 -9.92
C ASN A 93 -2.90 -11.55 -8.74
N PRO A 94 -4.10 -11.97 -8.35
CA PRO A 94 -4.28 -12.90 -7.22
C PRO A 94 -3.39 -14.13 -7.31
N ALA A 95 -3.33 -14.78 -8.45
CA ALA A 95 -2.58 -16.04 -8.64
C ALA A 95 -1.05 -15.86 -8.69
N GLY A 96 -0.53 -14.65 -8.85
CA GLY A 96 0.91 -14.39 -8.89
C GLY A 96 1.59 -14.72 -7.57
N ALA A 97 2.50 -15.67 -7.57
CA ALA A 97 3.30 -16.04 -6.39
C ALA A 97 4.40 -14.99 -6.18
N ARG A 98 4.32 -14.22 -5.09
CA ARG A 98 5.17 -13.03 -4.90
C ARG A 98 5.98 -13.04 -3.62
N ALA A 99 7.11 -12.36 -3.68
CA ALA A 99 7.96 -12.01 -2.55
C ALA A 99 8.76 -10.75 -2.88
N ILE A 100 9.26 -10.07 -1.85
CA ILE A 100 10.02 -8.84 -2.00
C ILE A 100 11.23 -8.85 -1.06
N LYS A 101 12.35 -8.29 -1.52
CA LYS A 101 13.58 -8.13 -0.76
C LYS A 101 14.08 -6.71 -0.88
N ALA A 102 14.41 -6.09 0.25
CA ALA A 102 15.09 -4.79 0.28
C ALA A 102 16.55 -4.92 -0.14
N GLY A 103 17.07 -3.87 -0.73
CA GLY A 103 18.49 -3.73 -1.02
C GLY A 103 19.32 -3.33 0.22
N ASN A 104 20.56 -2.89 -0.02
CA ASN A 104 21.53 -2.61 1.04
C ASN A 104 21.13 -1.46 1.97
N ASP A 105 20.29 -0.55 1.53
CA ASP A 105 19.86 0.63 2.29
C ASP A 105 18.45 0.49 2.88
N GLY A 106 17.88 -0.69 2.78
CA GLY A 106 16.50 -0.91 3.19
C GLY A 106 15.49 -0.42 2.17
N MET A 107 14.20 -0.58 2.48
CA MET A 107 13.12 -0.18 1.59
C MET A 107 11.85 0.05 2.38
N THR A 108 11.10 1.08 1.99
CA THR A 108 9.73 1.31 2.47
C THR A 108 8.77 1.23 1.30
N TYR A 109 7.73 0.44 1.44
CA TYR A 109 6.69 0.31 0.42
C TYR A 109 5.30 0.28 1.03
N MET A 110 4.34 0.72 0.22
CA MET A 110 2.91 0.59 0.53
C MET A 110 2.34 -0.55 -0.29
N CYS A 111 1.51 -1.37 0.33
CA CYS A 111 0.74 -2.40 -0.35
C CYS A 111 -0.74 -2.12 -0.19
N ILE A 112 -1.46 -2.10 -1.30
CA ILE A 112 -2.91 -1.97 -1.34
C ILE A 112 -3.48 -3.29 -1.84
N GLN A 113 -4.32 -3.91 -1.04
CA GLN A 113 -4.99 -5.16 -1.35
C GLN A 113 -6.48 -4.89 -1.58
N VAL A 114 -6.99 -5.28 -2.75
CA VAL A 114 -8.40 -5.13 -3.14
C VAL A 114 -8.87 -6.38 -3.88
N GLU A 115 -10.17 -6.68 -3.80
CA GLU A 115 -10.71 -7.79 -4.57
C GLU A 115 -10.59 -7.49 -6.07
N ALA A 116 -10.00 -8.41 -6.83
CA ALA A 116 -9.84 -8.25 -8.27
C ALA A 116 -11.22 -8.15 -8.95
N ASN A 117 -11.31 -7.31 -9.99
CA ASN A 117 -12.53 -7.06 -10.76
C ASN A 117 -13.68 -6.45 -9.95
N SER A 118 -13.43 -5.85 -8.80
CA SER A 118 -14.47 -5.27 -7.96
C SER A 118 -14.82 -3.81 -8.30
N LEU A 119 -13.98 -3.13 -9.07
CA LEU A 119 -14.23 -1.75 -9.48
C LEU A 119 -15.20 -1.72 -10.65
N HIS A 120 -16.45 -1.37 -10.39
CA HIS A 120 -17.51 -1.33 -11.42
C HIS A 120 -17.49 -0.04 -12.23
N GLN A 121 -17.24 1.09 -11.58
CA GLN A 121 -17.21 2.40 -12.22
C GLN A 121 -16.00 3.20 -11.75
N ALA A 122 -15.22 3.68 -12.68
CA ALA A 122 -14.06 4.52 -12.39
C ALA A 122 -14.42 5.98 -12.65
N THR A 123 -14.67 6.73 -11.59
CA THR A 123 -14.80 8.19 -11.57
C THR A 123 -16.07 8.80 -12.20
N ALA A 124 -16.21 8.78 -13.54
CA ALA A 124 -17.19 9.63 -14.23
C ALA A 124 -18.65 9.28 -13.93
N ASP A 125 -18.96 7.99 -13.82
CA ASP A 125 -20.37 7.56 -13.60
C ASP A 125 -20.68 7.35 -12.11
N ASP A 126 -19.65 7.17 -11.28
CA ASP A 126 -19.81 7.07 -9.82
C ASP A 126 -19.72 8.43 -9.14
N GLY A 127 -18.92 9.35 -9.68
CA GLY A 127 -18.72 10.68 -9.13
C GLY A 127 -19.96 11.57 -9.30
N ILE A 128 -20.33 12.31 -8.27
CA ILE A 128 -21.38 13.33 -8.30
C ILE A 128 -20.83 14.68 -7.84
N LEU A 129 -21.22 15.76 -8.51
CA LEU A 129 -20.86 17.11 -8.12
C LEU A 129 -21.78 17.59 -7.00
N ILE A 130 -21.20 18.20 -5.98
CA ILE A 130 -21.94 18.83 -4.89
C ILE A 130 -21.79 20.36 -5.05
N GLU A 131 -22.79 21.01 -5.62
CA GLU A 131 -22.73 22.41 -6.02
C GLU A 131 -22.82 23.39 -4.84
N ASP A 132 -23.61 23.04 -3.81
CA ASP A 132 -23.94 23.95 -2.70
C ASP A 132 -23.02 23.81 -1.48
N ASN A 133 -21.87 23.19 -1.64
CA ASN A 133 -20.95 22.91 -0.53
C ASN A 133 -19.49 23.23 -0.92
N ALA A 134 -19.24 24.48 -1.22
CA ALA A 134 -17.89 24.93 -1.57
C ALA A 134 -16.97 24.93 -0.34
N ALA A 135 -15.69 24.62 -0.57
CA ALA A 135 -14.68 24.78 0.46
C ALA A 135 -14.36 26.27 0.69
N SER A 136 -13.89 26.60 1.91
CA SER A 136 -13.61 28.02 2.27
C SER A 136 -12.52 28.69 1.43
N TRP A 137 -11.71 27.93 0.70
CA TRP A 137 -10.65 28.44 -0.19
C TRP A 137 -11.08 28.58 -1.67
N MET A 138 -12.33 28.25 -2.00
CA MET A 138 -12.94 28.44 -3.34
C MET A 138 -13.68 29.81 -3.41
#